data_dd256bfb5e9ba78579d2354ae85b79a1
#
_entry.id   dd256bfb5e9ba78579d2354ae85b79a1
#
_cell.length_a   1.000
_cell.length_b   1.000
_cell.length_c   1.000
_cell.angle_alpha   90.00
_cell.angle_beta   90.00
_cell.angle_gamma   90.00
#
_symmetry.space_group_name_H-M   'P 1'
#
loop_
_entity.id
_entity.type
_entity.pdbx_description
1 polymer ?
#
loop_
_entity_poly.entity_id
_entity_poly.type
_entity_poly.pdbx_seq_one_letter_code
_entity_poly.pdbx_strand_id
1 'polypeptide(L)'
;MDKNTETTDEAPLEVNVPCAKELIRLKIATLVDVRQPAELEVEGTVEGAESIPLFDFKKLLGHNLSDEEQEILDCDVPTTKDVQFFLSLINRCHYRHGNVLLCLCNSGKRSLIAAELLRSIGYARAYSVSGGVREWRTH
;
A
#
# COMPACT_ATOMS: atom_id res chain seq x y z
N MET A 1 -13.29 30.26 7.88
CA MET A 1 -12.91 29.81 8.08
C MET A 1 -12.79 29.11 8.11
N ASP A 2 -12.67 29.03 7.95
CA ASP A 2 -12.32 28.45 8.14
C ASP A 2 -12.27 27.57 7.99
N LYS A 3 -12.39 27.17 7.62
CA LYS A 3 -12.22 26.36 7.58
C LYS A 3 -11.51 25.80 7.30
N ASN A 4 -11.31 25.87 6.81
CA ASN A 4 -10.53 25.31 6.64
C ASN A 4 -9.90 24.83 7.10
N THR A 5 -10.12 24.97 6.89
CA THR A 5 -9.04 24.74 7.79
C THR A 5 -8.99 23.42 8.43
N GLU A 6 -10.03 22.83 8.75
CA GLU A 6 -9.96 21.54 9.40
C GLU A 6 -9.36 20.51 8.51
N THR A 7 -9.51 20.66 7.23
CA THR A 7 -8.89 19.74 6.32
C THR A 7 -7.39 19.85 6.31
N THR A 8 -6.88 21.00 6.67
CA THR A 8 -5.44 21.19 6.69
C THR A 8 -4.78 20.46 7.85
N ASP A 9 -5.56 20.02 8.83
CA ASP A 9 -5.00 19.30 9.96
C ASP A 9 -4.69 17.86 9.65
N GLU A 10 -5.23 17.34 8.56
CA GLU A 10 -4.99 15.97 8.19
C GLU A 10 -3.83 15.86 7.24
N ALA A 11 -2.94 14.93 7.54
CA ALA A 11 -1.85 14.62 6.62
C ALA A 11 -2.41 14.06 5.33
N PRO A 12 -1.82 14.38 4.19
CA PRO A 12 -2.24 13.76 2.93
C PRO A 12 -2.10 12.25 3.02
N LEU A 13 -2.92 11.55 2.28
CA LEU A 13 -2.90 10.09 2.29
C LEU A 13 -1.82 9.54 1.36
N GLU A 14 -1.35 10.34 0.43
CA GLU A 14 -0.39 9.90 -0.58
C GLU A 14 0.92 10.66 -0.47
N VAL A 15 2.01 9.94 -0.81
CA VAL A 15 3.32 10.55 -1.04
C VAL A 15 3.81 10.08 -2.40
N ASN A 16 4.63 10.88 -3.05
CA ASN A 16 5.17 10.48 -4.34
C ASN A 16 6.39 9.56 -4.16
N VAL A 17 6.84 8.95 -5.25
CA VAL A 17 7.95 8.01 -5.19
C VAL A 17 9.25 8.63 -4.69
N PRO A 18 9.67 9.82 -5.17
CA PRO A 18 10.88 10.42 -4.63
C PRO A 18 10.84 10.62 -3.13
N CYS A 19 9.70 11.09 -2.61
CA CYS A 19 9.52 11.27 -1.17
C CYS A 19 9.60 9.93 -0.43
N ALA A 20 8.92 8.91 -0.95
CA ALA A 20 8.93 7.59 -0.34
C ALA A 20 10.35 7.03 -0.29
N LYS A 21 11.09 7.13 -1.39
CA LYS A 21 12.46 6.62 -1.42
C LYS A 21 13.37 7.34 -0.45
N GLU A 22 13.16 8.64 -0.28
CA GLU A 22 13.96 9.41 0.68
C GLU A 22 13.67 8.97 2.11
N LEU A 23 12.39 8.76 2.44
CA LEU A 23 12.02 8.30 3.77
C LEU A 23 12.64 6.93 4.08
N ILE A 24 12.69 6.05 3.09
CA ILE A 24 13.30 4.75 3.26
C ILE A 24 14.82 4.89 3.41
N ARG A 25 15.42 5.75 2.61
CA ARG A 25 16.87 5.99 2.70
C ARG A 25 17.26 6.49 4.09
N LEU A 26 16.41 7.32 4.68
CA LEU A 26 16.63 7.86 6.02
C LEU A 26 16.27 6.85 7.12
N LYS A 27 15.76 5.68 6.75
CA LYS A 27 15.42 4.60 7.68
C LYS A 27 14.32 4.97 8.66
N ILE A 28 13.41 5.83 8.23
CA ILE A 28 12.27 6.22 9.07
C ILE A 28 10.95 5.69 8.51
N ALA A 29 10.99 4.89 7.46
CA ALA A 29 9.79 4.33 6.86
C ALA A 29 10.01 2.88 6.46
N THR A 30 8.93 2.12 6.52
CA THR A 30 8.88 0.73 6.05
C THR A 30 7.98 0.68 4.83
N LEU A 31 8.45 0.00 3.79
CA LEU A 31 7.68 -0.19 2.57
C LEU A 31 6.89 -1.50 2.66
N VAL A 32 5.58 -1.41 2.48
CA VAL A 32 4.69 -2.56 2.55
C VAL A 32 4.05 -2.75 1.18
N ASP A 33 4.36 -3.85 0.53
CA ASP A 33 3.82 -4.18 -0.78
C ASP A 33 2.52 -4.95 -0.57
N VAL A 34 1.39 -4.34 -0.94
CA VAL A 34 0.08 -4.94 -0.70
C VAL A 34 -0.44 -5.71 -1.90
N ARG A 35 0.42 -5.94 -2.90
CA ARG A 35 0.06 -6.74 -4.05
C ARG A 35 -0.06 -8.21 -3.67
N GLN A 36 -0.71 -8.97 -4.52
CA GLN A 36 -0.87 -10.40 -4.29
C GLN A 36 0.41 -11.15 -4.60
N PRO A 37 0.64 -12.28 -3.91
CA PRO A 37 1.84 -13.07 -4.16
C PRO A 37 2.04 -13.44 -5.62
N ALA A 38 0.97 -13.75 -6.34
CA ALA A 38 1.11 -14.13 -7.74
C ALA A 38 1.50 -12.96 -8.64
N GLU A 39 1.10 -11.75 -8.28
CA GLU A 39 1.61 -10.57 -9.00
C GLU A 39 3.11 -10.43 -8.81
N LEU A 40 3.59 -10.73 -7.62
CA LEU A 40 5.02 -10.66 -7.32
C LEU A 40 5.80 -11.70 -8.11
N GLU A 41 5.22 -12.89 -8.28
CA GLU A 41 5.86 -13.93 -9.08
C GLU A 41 6.02 -13.52 -10.54
N VAL A 42 5.00 -12.87 -11.07
CA VAL A 42 4.97 -12.49 -12.48
C VAL A 42 5.76 -11.21 -12.74
N GLU A 43 5.57 -10.21 -11.90
CA GLU A 43 6.09 -8.87 -12.14
C GLU A 43 7.33 -8.53 -11.32
N GLY A 44 7.68 -9.40 -10.41
CA GLY A 44 8.84 -9.19 -9.56
C GLY A 44 8.54 -8.42 -8.30
N THR A 45 9.35 -8.64 -7.28
CA THR A 45 9.23 -7.96 -6.01
C THR A 45 9.96 -6.61 -6.06
N VAL A 46 9.69 -5.78 -5.07
CA VAL A 46 10.39 -4.51 -4.91
C VAL A 46 11.37 -4.70 -3.76
N GLU A 47 12.63 -4.36 -4.01
CA GLU A 47 13.67 -4.55 -3.01
C GLU A 47 13.38 -3.75 -1.75
N GLY A 48 13.49 -4.40 -0.60
CA GLY A 48 13.26 -3.76 0.68
C GLY A 48 11.81 -3.70 1.12
N ALA A 49 10.89 -4.16 0.29
CA ALA A 49 9.47 -4.15 0.64
C ALA A 49 9.09 -5.43 1.37
N GLU A 50 8.20 -5.30 2.35
CA GLU A 50 7.58 -6.45 2.98
C GLU A 50 6.27 -6.74 2.28
N SER A 51 6.04 -8.00 1.95
CA SER A 51 4.86 -8.40 1.18
C SER A 51 3.73 -8.75 2.12
N ILE A 52 2.72 -7.91 2.18
CA ILE A 52 1.52 -8.13 3.00
C ILE A 52 0.33 -7.84 2.12
N PRO A 53 -0.27 -8.88 1.51
CA PRO A 53 -1.35 -8.68 0.52
C PRO A 53 -2.61 -8.14 1.16
N LEU A 54 -3.23 -7.19 0.48
CA LEU A 54 -4.50 -6.62 0.91
C LEU A 54 -5.67 -7.52 0.57
N PHE A 55 -5.57 -8.26 -0.53
CA PHE A 55 -6.62 -9.16 -0.98
C PHE A 55 -6.10 -10.59 -0.99
N ASP A 56 -7.01 -11.54 -0.85
CA ASP A 56 -6.68 -12.96 -0.95
C ASP A 56 -7.38 -13.56 -2.17
N PHE A 57 -6.90 -13.19 -3.34
CA PHE A 57 -7.45 -13.74 -4.59
C PHE A 57 -6.66 -14.98 -4.98
N LYS A 58 -7.26 -16.11 -4.80
CA LYS A 58 -6.55 -17.38 -5.04
C LYS A 58 -6.51 -17.79 -6.50
N LYS A 59 -7.35 -17.20 -7.32
CA LYS A 59 -7.58 -17.75 -8.65
C LYS A 59 -7.01 -17.00 -9.82
N LEU A 60 -6.58 -15.78 -9.62
CA LEU A 60 -6.19 -15.00 -10.78
C LEU A 60 -4.84 -15.33 -11.32
N LEU A 61 -4.18 -16.35 -10.86
CA LEU A 61 -2.84 -15.96 -10.72
C LEU A 61 -1.96 -17.14 -11.01
N GLY A 62 -1.42 -17.19 -12.01
CA GLY A 62 -0.46 -18.06 -12.54
C GLY A 62 -0.02 -17.59 -13.89
N HIS A 63 -0.49 -16.44 -14.29
CA HIS A 63 -0.22 -15.93 -15.62
C HIS A 63 0.13 -14.46 -15.55
N ASN A 64 0.72 -13.97 -16.62
CA ASN A 64 0.87 -12.53 -16.79
C ASN A 64 -0.51 -11.89 -16.77
N LEU A 65 -0.65 -10.88 -15.93
CA LEU A 65 -1.91 -10.16 -15.87
C LEU A 65 -2.03 -9.24 -17.07
N SER A 66 -3.20 -9.26 -17.69
CA SER A 66 -3.50 -8.28 -18.72
C SER A 66 -3.76 -6.94 -18.06
N ASP A 67 -3.72 -5.87 -18.86
CA ASP A 67 -4.04 -4.55 -18.34
C ASP A 67 -5.44 -4.50 -17.75
N GLU A 68 -6.38 -5.23 -18.36
CA GLU A 68 -7.74 -5.30 -17.86
C GLU A 68 -7.81 -5.99 -16.50
N GLU A 69 -7.11 -7.11 -16.35
CA GLU A 69 -7.07 -7.82 -15.08
C GLU A 69 -6.45 -6.96 -14.00
N GLN A 70 -5.39 -6.26 -14.34
CA GLN A 70 -4.72 -5.36 -13.40
C GLN A 70 -5.67 -4.25 -12.94
N GLU A 71 -6.43 -3.71 -13.88
CA GLU A 71 -7.37 -2.66 -13.57
C GLU A 71 -8.49 -3.14 -12.66
N ILE A 72 -8.96 -4.36 -12.88
CA ILE A 72 -9.99 -4.96 -12.01
C ILE A 72 -9.44 -5.09 -10.59
N LEU A 73 -8.24 -5.61 -10.44
CA LEU A 73 -7.62 -5.74 -9.12
C LEU A 73 -7.48 -4.40 -8.43
N ASP A 74 -7.09 -3.37 -9.17
CA ASP A 74 -6.87 -2.06 -8.59
C ASP A 74 -8.17 -1.35 -8.22
N CYS A 75 -9.29 -1.76 -8.80
CA CYS A 75 -10.59 -1.14 -8.52
C CYS A 75 -11.41 -1.91 -7.48
N ASP A 76 -11.04 -3.14 -7.18
CA ASP A 76 -11.80 -3.97 -6.25
C ASP A 76 -11.73 -3.43 -4.82
N VAL A 77 -12.79 -3.71 -4.08
CA VAL A 77 -12.88 -3.34 -2.68
C VAL A 77 -12.64 -4.59 -1.84
N PRO A 78 -11.77 -4.54 -0.83
CA PRO A 78 -11.51 -5.71 -0.01
C PRO A 78 -12.76 -6.12 0.77
N THR A 79 -12.96 -7.43 0.90
CA THR A 79 -14.04 -7.96 1.72
C THR A 79 -13.64 -7.83 3.20
N THR A 80 -14.62 -8.04 4.09
CA THR A 80 -14.32 -8.05 5.53
C THR A 80 -13.22 -9.06 5.86
N LYS A 81 -13.25 -10.19 5.19
CA LYS A 81 -12.26 -11.23 5.39
C LYS A 81 -10.87 -10.78 4.96
N ASP A 82 -10.79 -10.11 3.82
CA ASP A 82 -9.52 -9.56 3.35
C ASP A 82 -8.96 -8.55 4.35
N VAL A 83 -9.81 -7.66 4.84
CA VAL A 83 -9.41 -6.66 5.82
C VAL A 83 -8.89 -7.33 7.09
N GLN A 84 -9.60 -8.31 7.61
CA GLN A 84 -9.18 -9.02 8.82
C GLN A 84 -7.85 -9.71 8.62
N PHE A 85 -7.66 -10.34 7.48
CA PHE A 85 -6.42 -11.03 7.17
C PHE A 85 -5.26 -10.04 7.06
N PHE A 86 -5.47 -8.95 6.33
CA PHE A 86 -4.45 -7.91 6.17
C PHE A 86 -4.02 -7.35 7.53
N LEU A 87 -5.00 -6.98 8.37
CA LEU A 87 -4.70 -6.40 9.67
C LEU A 87 -3.99 -7.41 10.60
N SER A 88 -4.33 -8.69 10.47
CA SER A 88 -3.65 -9.69 11.28
C SER A 88 -2.17 -9.83 10.86
N LEU A 89 -1.87 -9.71 9.57
CA LEU A 89 -0.50 -9.76 9.11
C LEU A 89 0.28 -8.52 9.57
N ILE A 90 -0.34 -7.36 9.51
CA ILE A 90 0.28 -6.14 10.02
C ILE A 90 0.59 -6.30 11.51
N ASN A 91 -0.35 -6.84 12.27
CA ASN A 91 -0.16 -7.07 13.70
C ASN A 91 1.00 -8.00 14.00
N ARG A 92 1.18 -9.03 13.18
CA ARG A 92 2.30 -9.96 13.35
C ARG A 92 3.66 -9.31 13.16
N CYS A 93 3.71 -8.27 12.36
CA CYS A 93 4.97 -7.59 12.09
C CYS A 93 5.39 -6.67 13.22
N HIS A 94 4.50 -6.46 14.19
CA HIS A 94 4.81 -5.67 15.39
C HIS A 94 5.32 -4.26 15.05
N TYR A 95 4.76 -3.64 14.02
CA TYR A 95 5.12 -2.28 13.70
C TYR A 95 4.68 -1.34 14.80
N ARG A 96 5.48 -0.34 15.07
CA ARG A 96 5.08 0.70 16.00
C ARG A 96 4.11 1.66 15.30
N HIS A 97 3.08 2.07 16.01
CA HIS A 97 2.08 2.96 15.42
C HIS A 97 2.67 4.31 14.99
N GLY A 98 3.78 4.73 15.57
CA GLY A 98 4.44 5.96 15.17
C GLY A 98 5.36 5.85 13.98
N ASN A 99 5.64 4.64 13.51
CA ASN A 99 6.50 4.46 12.34
C ASN A 99 5.75 4.88 11.07
N VAL A 100 6.53 5.31 10.08
CA VAL A 100 5.95 5.61 8.78
C VAL A 100 5.80 4.31 8.00
N LEU A 101 4.59 4.03 7.55
CA LEU A 101 4.31 2.88 6.72
C LEU A 101 3.94 3.37 5.32
N LEU A 102 4.65 2.88 4.32
CA LEU A 102 4.43 3.28 2.93
C LEU A 102 3.83 2.08 2.21
N CYS A 103 2.55 2.20 1.85
CA CYS A 103 1.85 1.13 1.16
C CYS A 103 2.05 1.27 -0.34
N LEU A 104 2.36 0.16 -0.98
CA LEU A 104 2.68 0.13 -2.41
C LEU A 104 1.84 -0.93 -3.10
N CYS A 105 1.21 -0.57 -4.20
CA CYS A 105 0.57 -1.53 -5.08
C CYS A 105 0.96 -1.18 -6.51
N ASN A 106 0.31 -1.75 -7.50
CA ASN A 106 0.77 -1.56 -8.87
C ASN A 106 0.52 -0.14 -9.38
N SER A 107 -0.66 0.42 -9.13
CA SER A 107 -1.04 1.74 -9.66
C SER A 107 -1.33 2.78 -8.59
N GLY A 108 -1.40 2.38 -7.33
CA GLY A 108 -1.67 3.29 -6.22
C GLY A 108 -3.08 3.23 -5.67
N LYS A 109 -3.97 2.45 -6.25
CA LYS A 109 -5.37 2.41 -5.80
C LYS A 109 -5.58 1.51 -4.58
N ARG A 110 -5.06 0.30 -4.62
CA ARG A 110 -5.18 -0.63 -3.48
C ARG A 110 -4.40 -0.11 -2.29
N SER A 111 -3.26 0.52 -2.53
CA SER A 111 -2.44 1.05 -1.45
C SER A 111 -3.12 2.22 -0.74
N LEU A 112 -3.98 2.97 -1.43
CA LEU A 112 -4.80 4.00 -0.77
C LEU A 112 -5.73 3.36 0.24
N ILE A 113 -6.39 2.28 -0.14
CA ILE A 113 -7.30 1.56 0.76
C ILE A 113 -6.53 1.04 1.97
N ALA A 114 -5.35 0.45 1.71
CA ALA A 114 -4.51 -0.08 2.78
C ALA A 114 -4.08 1.03 3.75
N ALA A 115 -3.69 2.18 3.23
CA ALA A 115 -3.27 3.30 4.09
C ALA A 115 -4.43 3.80 4.95
N GLU A 116 -5.62 3.87 4.37
CA GLU A 116 -6.81 4.28 5.13
C GLU A 116 -7.14 3.29 6.25
N LEU A 117 -7.06 2.01 5.94
CA LEU A 117 -7.30 0.98 6.95
C LEU A 117 -6.29 1.08 8.10
N LEU A 118 -5.03 1.29 7.76
CA LEU A 118 -4.00 1.40 8.79
C LEU A 118 -4.22 2.62 9.66
N ARG A 119 -4.60 3.75 9.08
CA ARG A 119 -4.89 4.94 9.87
C ARG A 119 -6.07 4.72 10.80
N SER A 120 -7.06 3.96 10.34
CA SER A 120 -8.25 3.72 11.15
C SER A 120 -7.96 2.89 12.40
N ILE A 121 -6.84 2.17 12.43
CA ILE A 121 -6.48 1.37 13.61
C ILE A 121 -5.29 1.95 14.37
N GLY A 122 -4.91 3.18 14.06
CA GLY A 122 -3.92 3.88 14.88
C GLY A 122 -2.57 4.15 14.23
N TYR A 123 -2.34 3.66 13.03
CA TYR A 123 -1.10 3.97 12.30
C TYR A 123 -1.26 5.32 11.59
N ALA A 124 -1.12 6.39 12.35
CA ALA A 124 -1.37 7.73 11.83
C ALA A 124 -0.45 8.12 10.68
N ARG A 125 0.71 7.48 10.57
CA ARG A 125 1.70 7.78 9.53
C ARG A 125 1.73 6.71 8.47
N ALA A 126 0.56 6.24 8.07
CA ALA A 126 0.44 5.33 6.93
C ALA A 126 0.10 6.13 5.69
N TYR A 127 0.81 5.87 4.61
CA TYR A 127 0.66 6.59 3.35
C TYR A 127 0.62 5.61 2.18
N SER A 128 -0.04 6.02 1.11
CA SER A 128 0.01 5.30 -0.15
C SER A 128 1.07 5.95 -1.04
N VAL A 129 1.88 5.12 -1.70
CA VAL A 129 2.84 5.64 -2.68
C VAL A 129 2.09 5.85 -3.99
N SER A 130 1.94 7.12 -4.38
CA SER A 130 1.18 7.45 -5.57
C SER A 130 1.87 6.91 -6.83
N GLY A 131 1.08 6.44 -7.77
CA GLY A 131 1.59 5.85 -9.00
C GLY A 131 2.09 4.42 -8.85
N GLY A 132 2.27 3.94 -7.64
CA GLY A 132 2.60 2.55 -7.35
C GLY A 132 3.92 2.08 -7.93
N VAL A 133 4.01 0.77 -8.13
CA VAL A 133 5.22 0.13 -8.64
C VAL A 133 5.60 0.67 -10.02
N ARG A 134 4.60 1.02 -10.82
CA ARG A 134 4.87 1.60 -12.16
C ARG A 134 5.74 2.84 -12.05
N GLU A 135 5.35 3.76 -11.18
CA GLU A 135 6.15 4.96 -10.94
C GLU A 135 7.44 4.66 -10.22
N TRP A 136 7.39 3.73 -9.29
CA TRP A 136 8.56 3.34 -8.50
C TRP A 136 9.73 2.95 -9.41
N ARG A 137 9.42 2.20 -10.46
CA ARG A 137 10.45 1.67 -11.37
C ARG A 137 11.00 2.69 -12.34
N THR A 138 10.36 3.86 -12.43
CA THR A 138 10.86 4.92 -13.31
C THR A 138 11.74 5.92 -12.58
N HIS A 139 11.90 5.74 -11.30
CA HIS A 139 12.73 6.64 -10.48
C HIS A 139 13.98 5.92 -9.95
#